data_ff7817c9b45e730101e1a9c38368c255
#
_entry.id   ff7817c9b45e730101e1a9c38368c255
#
_cell.length_a   1.000
_cell.length_b   1.000
_cell.length_c   1.000
_cell.angle_alpha   90.00
_cell.angle_beta   90.00
_cell.angle_gamma   90.00
#
_symmetry.space_group_name_H-M   'P 1'
#
loop_
_entity.id
_entity.type
_entity.pdbx_description
1 polymer ?
#
loop_
_entity_poly.entity_id
_entity_poly.type
_entity_poly.pdbx_seq_one_letter_code
_entity_poly.pdbx_strand_id
1 'polypeptide(L)'
;MKIKAVIFDLDGTIADTLPLCIAAFKKSIEPLLGKKLSDEEIIATFGPSEEGTIRKLIPLQEEQGVKDYLYHYESLHGNCPVVFPGIKELLKILQDKGLKLAMVTGQGIHSTRLSLKQFDIVPYFEVLETGSPDGPNKVDGIRKVLKRLNVKANESLYIGDAPSDIRYCKEIGIPIAAAAWAGTTNADELIPLQPDHIFYTVKDFKEWIVKILNMGQNETSN
;
A
#
# COMPACT_ATOMS: atom_id res chain seq x y z
N MET A 1 19.17 15.18 1.24
CA MET A 1 18.62 14.02 2.01
C MET A 1 19.21 12.74 1.39
N LYS A 2 19.83 11.87 2.18
CA LYS A 2 20.37 10.59 1.67
C LYS A 2 19.34 9.50 1.90
N ILE A 3 18.54 9.19 0.89
CA ILE A 3 17.54 8.10 0.94
C ILE A 3 18.27 6.76 0.88
N LYS A 4 17.99 5.87 1.82
CA LYS A 4 18.51 4.50 1.90
C LYS A 4 17.43 3.45 1.71
N ALA A 5 16.16 3.80 2.00
CA ALA A 5 15.02 2.90 1.86
C ALA A 5 13.81 3.63 1.29
N VAL A 6 12.99 2.88 0.56
CA VAL A 6 11.68 3.33 0.07
C VAL A 6 10.63 2.33 0.53
N ILE A 7 9.58 2.83 1.17
CA ILE A 7 8.49 2.05 1.72
C ILE A 7 7.23 2.37 0.91
N PHE A 8 6.59 1.35 0.36
CA PHE A 8 5.40 1.50 -0.47
C PHE A 8 4.16 1.01 0.27
N ASP A 9 3.05 1.71 0.10
CA ASP A 9 1.73 1.11 0.23
C ASP A 9 1.42 0.26 -1.01
N LEU A 10 0.36 -0.53 -0.97
CA LEU A 10 -0.07 -1.39 -2.08
C LEU A 10 -1.24 -0.77 -2.84
N ASP A 11 -2.40 -0.67 -2.17
CA ASP A 11 -3.64 -0.21 -2.78
C ASP A 11 -3.54 1.26 -3.17
N GLY A 12 -3.93 1.63 -4.39
CA GLY A 12 -3.83 3.01 -4.89
C GLY A 12 -2.39 3.51 -5.14
N THR A 13 -1.38 2.79 -4.70
CA THR A 13 0.04 3.16 -4.81
C THR A 13 0.79 2.30 -5.82
N ILE A 14 0.81 0.99 -5.64
CA ILE A 14 1.40 0.03 -6.59
C ILE A 14 0.42 -0.34 -7.69
N ALA A 15 -0.84 -0.57 -7.33
CA ALA A 15 -1.92 -0.93 -8.24
C ALA A 15 -3.27 -0.41 -7.73
N ASP A 16 -4.24 -0.23 -8.62
CA ASP A 16 -5.62 0.13 -8.26
C ASP A 16 -6.41 -1.13 -7.88
N THR A 17 -6.17 -1.60 -6.67
CA THR A 17 -6.75 -2.84 -6.12
C THR A 17 -8.02 -2.61 -5.31
N LEU A 18 -8.39 -1.36 -5.01
CA LEU A 18 -9.59 -1.05 -4.24
C LEU A 18 -10.89 -1.62 -4.88
N PRO A 19 -11.13 -1.48 -6.21
CA PRO A 19 -12.29 -2.09 -6.85
C PRO A 19 -12.32 -3.62 -6.72
N LEU A 20 -11.14 -4.27 -6.77
CA LEU A 20 -11.00 -5.70 -6.55
C LEU A 20 -11.39 -6.10 -5.12
N CYS A 21 -10.88 -5.38 -4.11
CA CYS A 21 -11.22 -5.59 -2.70
C CYS A 21 -12.73 -5.50 -2.49
N ILE A 22 -13.37 -4.42 -2.97
CA ILE A 22 -14.81 -4.19 -2.84
C ILE A 22 -15.60 -5.34 -3.50
N ALA A 23 -15.23 -5.73 -4.71
CA ALA A 23 -15.90 -6.81 -5.43
C ALA A 23 -15.76 -8.15 -4.69
N ALA A 24 -14.59 -8.46 -4.12
CA ALA A 24 -14.36 -9.65 -3.32
C ALA A 24 -15.20 -9.63 -2.04
N PHE A 25 -15.26 -8.50 -1.32
CA PHE A 25 -16.13 -8.32 -0.15
C PHE A 25 -17.61 -8.56 -0.49
N LYS A 26 -18.13 -7.94 -1.55
CA LYS A 26 -19.53 -8.15 -1.97
C LYS A 26 -19.82 -9.62 -2.24
N LYS A 27 -18.97 -10.28 -3.02
CA LYS A 27 -19.16 -11.69 -3.39
C LYS A 27 -19.09 -12.64 -2.19
N SER A 28 -18.29 -12.34 -1.18
CA SER A 28 -18.11 -13.19 0.00
C SER A 28 -19.10 -12.90 1.11
N ILE A 29 -19.43 -11.62 1.35
CA ILE A 29 -20.19 -11.21 2.55
C ILE A 29 -21.68 -11.09 2.28
N GLU A 30 -22.12 -10.58 1.13
CA GLU A 30 -23.53 -10.39 0.82
C GLU A 30 -24.37 -11.68 0.90
N PRO A 31 -23.89 -12.84 0.39
CA PRO A 31 -24.63 -14.09 0.52
C PRO A 31 -24.82 -14.52 1.99
N LEU A 32 -23.82 -14.27 2.83
CA LEU A 32 -23.85 -14.63 4.26
C LEU A 32 -24.69 -13.66 5.08
N LEU A 33 -24.72 -12.38 4.70
CA LEU A 33 -25.56 -11.36 5.33
C LEU A 33 -27.02 -11.42 4.87
N GLY A 34 -27.30 -11.97 3.71
CA GLY A 34 -28.63 -11.94 3.09
C GLY A 34 -29.06 -10.52 2.63
N LYS A 35 -28.14 -9.57 2.52
CA LYS A 35 -28.39 -8.22 2.01
C LYS A 35 -27.26 -7.73 1.12
N LYS A 36 -27.57 -6.76 0.24
CA LYS A 36 -26.60 -6.03 -0.56
C LYS A 36 -25.89 -4.96 0.27
N LEU A 37 -24.62 -4.69 -0.08
CA LEU A 37 -23.81 -3.64 0.51
C LEU A 37 -23.43 -2.62 -0.57
N SER A 38 -23.47 -1.32 -0.23
CA SER A 38 -22.89 -0.30 -1.10
C SER A 38 -21.36 -0.29 -0.97
N ASP A 39 -20.67 0.36 -1.91
CA ASP A 39 -19.21 0.51 -1.85
C ASP A 39 -18.82 1.32 -0.61
N GLU A 40 -19.59 2.36 -0.28
CA GLU A 40 -19.36 3.23 0.87
C GLU A 40 -19.55 2.46 2.20
N GLU A 41 -20.55 1.57 2.29
CA GLU A 41 -20.73 0.71 3.46
C GLU A 41 -19.52 -0.20 3.70
N ILE A 42 -18.90 -0.72 2.62
CA ILE A 42 -17.71 -1.55 2.71
C ILE A 42 -16.50 -0.70 3.09
N ILE A 43 -16.26 0.41 2.39
CA ILE A 43 -15.12 1.31 2.63
C ILE A 43 -15.13 1.84 4.06
N ALA A 44 -16.30 2.15 4.61
CA ALA A 44 -16.46 2.61 6.00
C ALA A 44 -16.00 1.58 7.05
N THR A 45 -15.85 0.31 6.68
CA THR A 45 -15.34 -0.74 7.59
C THR A 45 -13.82 -0.89 7.55
N PHE A 46 -13.15 -0.25 6.61
CA PHE A 46 -11.71 -0.37 6.44
C PHE A 46 -10.94 0.24 7.64
N GLY A 47 -9.75 -0.27 7.84
CA GLY A 47 -8.89 0.08 8.97
C GLY A 47 -8.18 -1.16 9.51
N PRO A 48 -8.89 -2.21 9.99
CA PRO A 48 -8.31 -3.53 10.14
C PRO A 48 -8.10 -4.20 8.78
N SER A 49 -7.35 -5.31 8.76
CA SER A 49 -7.28 -6.18 7.58
C SER A 49 -8.66 -6.76 7.22
N GLU A 50 -8.76 -7.39 6.05
CA GLU A 50 -10.01 -8.01 5.59
C GLU A 50 -10.58 -9.00 6.60
N GLU A 51 -9.74 -9.76 7.31
CA GLU A 51 -10.19 -10.68 8.34
C GLU A 51 -10.91 -9.94 9.48
N GLY A 52 -10.34 -8.81 9.93
CA GLY A 52 -10.95 -7.99 10.98
C GLY A 52 -12.22 -7.28 10.52
N THR A 53 -12.27 -6.85 9.26
CA THR A 53 -13.48 -6.30 8.64
C THR A 53 -14.60 -7.35 8.57
N ILE A 54 -14.28 -8.56 8.10
CA ILE A 54 -15.22 -9.69 8.02
C ILE A 54 -15.72 -10.07 9.41
N ARG A 55 -14.84 -10.17 10.40
CA ARG A 55 -15.20 -10.42 11.79
C ARG A 55 -16.24 -9.43 12.32
N LYS A 56 -16.10 -8.15 11.99
CA LYS A 56 -17.09 -7.12 12.39
C LYS A 56 -18.44 -7.28 11.70
N LEU A 57 -18.44 -7.64 10.42
CA LEU A 57 -19.65 -7.73 9.62
C LEU A 57 -20.44 -9.03 9.88
N ILE A 58 -19.74 -10.14 10.02
CA ILE A 58 -20.34 -11.49 10.14
C ILE A 58 -19.63 -12.35 11.21
N PRO A 59 -19.65 -11.93 12.49
CA PRO A 59 -18.84 -12.57 13.54
C PRO A 59 -19.13 -14.07 13.72
N LEU A 60 -20.33 -14.54 13.42
CA LEU A 60 -20.71 -15.96 13.53
C LEU A 60 -20.26 -16.80 12.34
N GLN A 61 -19.83 -16.17 11.26
CA GLN A 61 -19.42 -16.81 10.00
C GLN A 61 -18.06 -16.28 9.51
N GLU A 62 -17.23 -15.77 10.43
CA GLU A 62 -15.92 -15.17 10.12
C GLU A 62 -15.05 -16.08 9.25
N GLU A 63 -14.86 -17.34 9.69
CA GLU A 63 -13.99 -18.30 8.99
C GLU A 63 -14.46 -18.55 7.55
N GLN A 64 -15.76 -18.75 7.35
CA GLN A 64 -16.32 -18.92 6.00
C GLN A 64 -16.15 -17.65 5.17
N GLY A 65 -16.46 -16.49 5.74
CA GLY A 65 -16.35 -15.20 5.07
C GLY A 65 -14.90 -14.90 4.62
N VAL A 66 -13.91 -15.17 5.45
CA VAL A 66 -12.48 -15.01 5.10
C VAL A 66 -12.08 -15.97 3.97
N LYS A 67 -12.50 -17.23 4.06
CA LYS A 67 -12.22 -18.23 3.01
C LYS A 67 -12.83 -17.81 1.68
N ASP A 68 -14.09 -17.38 1.68
CA ASP A 68 -14.80 -16.95 0.47
C ASP A 68 -14.19 -15.65 -0.08
N TYR A 69 -13.77 -14.72 0.80
CA TYR A 69 -13.08 -13.50 0.39
C TYR A 69 -11.79 -13.82 -0.37
N LEU A 70 -10.92 -14.64 0.20
CA LEU A 70 -9.65 -15.00 -0.44
C LEU A 70 -9.86 -15.73 -1.77
N TYR A 71 -10.85 -16.63 -1.84
CA TYR A 71 -11.22 -17.32 -3.07
C TYR A 71 -11.67 -16.32 -4.15
N HIS A 72 -12.57 -15.39 -3.81
CA HIS A 72 -13.06 -14.39 -4.76
C HIS A 72 -11.97 -13.38 -5.11
N TYR A 73 -11.14 -12.98 -4.15
CA TYR A 73 -10.01 -12.08 -4.38
C TYR A 73 -9.05 -12.67 -5.42
N GLU A 74 -8.63 -13.92 -5.24
CA GLU A 74 -7.77 -14.62 -6.19
C GLU A 74 -8.43 -14.78 -7.57
N SER A 75 -9.68 -15.23 -7.60
CA SER A 75 -10.44 -15.45 -8.84
C SER A 75 -10.65 -14.15 -9.65
N LEU A 76 -10.90 -13.04 -8.97
CA LEU A 76 -11.11 -11.74 -9.60
C LEU A 76 -9.81 -11.05 -9.98
N HIS A 77 -8.70 -11.41 -9.35
CA HIS A 77 -7.40 -10.77 -9.56
C HIS A 77 -6.92 -10.86 -11.02
N GLY A 78 -7.30 -11.91 -11.75
CA GLY A 78 -7.01 -12.03 -13.17
C GLY A 78 -7.66 -10.94 -14.06
N ASN A 79 -8.69 -10.27 -13.54
CA ASN A 79 -9.37 -9.14 -14.19
C ASN A 79 -8.93 -7.79 -13.62
N CYS A 80 -8.08 -7.79 -12.59
CA CYS A 80 -7.53 -6.57 -12.01
C CYS A 80 -6.47 -5.99 -12.95
N PRO A 81 -6.43 -4.66 -13.12
CA PRO A 81 -5.32 -4.04 -13.82
C PRO A 81 -3.99 -4.49 -13.19
N VAL A 82 -3.01 -4.70 -14.04
CA VAL A 82 -1.61 -4.86 -13.60
C VAL A 82 -1.19 -3.63 -12.78
N VAL A 83 -0.03 -3.70 -12.11
CA VAL A 83 0.56 -2.53 -11.45
C VAL A 83 0.51 -1.28 -12.34
N PHE A 84 0.42 -0.11 -11.75
CA PHE A 84 0.41 1.14 -12.52
C PHE A 84 1.57 1.20 -13.51
N PRO A 85 1.37 1.77 -14.71
CA PRO A 85 2.42 1.90 -15.71
C PRO A 85 3.67 2.58 -15.13
N GLY A 86 4.83 1.94 -15.29
CA GLY A 86 6.11 2.43 -14.79
C GLY A 86 6.51 1.96 -13.39
N ILE A 87 5.62 1.33 -12.61
CA ILE A 87 5.94 0.83 -11.26
C ILE A 87 7.02 -0.25 -11.29
N LYS A 88 6.93 -1.27 -12.14
CA LYS A 88 7.97 -2.32 -12.21
C LYS A 88 9.35 -1.74 -12.58
N GLU A 89 9.37 -0.81 -13.54
CA GLU A 89 10.59 -0.11 -13.91
C GLU A 89 11.15 0.72 -12.75
N LEU A 90 10.28 1.43 -12.02
CA LEU A 90 10.66 2.19 -10.84
C LEU A 90 11.27 1.29 -9.76
N LEU A 91 10.62 0.19 -9.40
CA LEU A 91 11.13 -0.77 -8.40
C LEU A 91 12.52 -1.29 -8.79
N LYS A 92 12.69 -1.65 -10.07
CA LYS A 92 13.99 -2.08 -10.59
C LYS A 92 15.05 -1.00 -10.48
N ILE A 93 14.76 0.23 -10.89
CA ILE A 93 15.70 1.37 -10.79
C ILE A 93 16.13 1.60 -9.34
N LEU A 94 15.18 1.60 -8.40
CA LEU A 94 15.49 1.81 -6.99
C LEU A 94 16.38 0.69 -6.43
N GLN A 95 16.09 -0.57 -6.78
CA GLN A 95 16.92 -1.72 -6.40
C GLN A 95 18.30 -1.66 -7.01
N ASP A 96 18.42 -1.35 -8.31
CA ASP A 96 19.70 -1.21 -9.01
C ASP A 96 20.58 -0.07 -8.42
N LYS A 97 19.94 0.94 -7.82
CA LYS A 97 20.63 2.01 -7.07
C LYS A 97 20.99 1.62 -5.62
N GLY A 98 20.72 0.39 -5.21
CA GLY A 98 21.05 -0.13 -3.88
C GLY A 98 20.13 0.34 -2.76
N LEU A 99 18.92 0.84 -3.07
CA LEU A 99 17.95 1.17 -2.05
C LEU A 99 17.26 -0.10 -1.55
N LYS A 100 17.00 -0.14 -0.25
CA LYS A 100 16.17 -1.16 0.38
C LYS A 100 14.70 -0.86 0.13
N LEU A 101 13.95 -1.84 -0.36
CA LEU A 101 12.53 -1.66 -0.62
C LEU A 101 11.71 -2.46 0.37
N ALA A 102 10.65 -1.86 0.88
CA ALA A 102 9.69 -2.50 1.76
C ALA A 102 8.25 -2.11 1.40
N MET A 103 7.32 -2.90 1.88
CA MET A 103 5.90 -2.62 1.76
C MET A 103 5.24 -2.61 3.13
N VAL A 104 4.33 -1.64 3.35
CA VAL A 104 3.45 -1.57 4.50
C VAL A 104 2.04 -1.32 3.99
N THR A 105 1.16 -2.30 4.09
CA THR A 105 -0.20 -2.24 3.58
C THR A 105 -1.23 -2.50 4.68
N GLY A 106 -2.47 -2.03 4.46
CA GLY A 106 -3.62 -2.37 5.30
C GLY A 106 -4.21 -3.75 5.02
N GLN A 107 -3.89 -4.36 3.88
CA GLN A 107 -4.36 -5.71 3.56
C GLN A 107 -3.76 -6.77 4.49
N GLY A 108 -4.46 -7.88 4.68
CA GLY A 108 -3.96 -9.06 5.37
C GLY A 108 -2.86 -9.77 4.57
N ILE A 109 -2.16 -10.67 5.24
CA ILE A 109 -0.97 -11.33 4.67
C ILE A 109 -1.30 -12.19 3.43
N HIS A 110 -2.48 -12.82 3.41
CA HIS A 110 -2.85 -13.74 2.34
C HIS A 110 -3.17 -13.00 1.04
N SER A 111 -4.03 -11.99 1.07
CA SER A 111 -4.37 -11.15 -0.09
C SER A 111 -3.15 -10.38 -0.60
N THR A 112 -2.33 -9.83 0.31
CA THR A 112 -1.07 -9.15 -0.07
C THR A 112 -0.15 -10.10 -0.85
N ARG A 113 0.06 -11.33 -0.38
CA ARG A 113 0.90 -12.31 -1.08
C ARG A 113 0.34 -12.70 -2.44
N LEU A 114 -0.98 -12.84 -2.54
CA LEU A 114 -1.65 -13.10 -3.83
C LEU A 114 -1.36 -11.96 -4.81
N SER A 115 -1.54 -10.71 -4.40
CA SER A 115 -1.29 -9.55 -5.24
C SER A 115 0.17 -9.44 -5.68
N LEU A 116 1.12 -9.55 -4.74
CA LEU A 116 2.55 -9.48 -5.06
C LEU A 116 2.98 -10.57 -6.05
N LYS A 117 2.45 -11.78 -5.89
CA LYS A 117 2.71 -12.91 -6.81
C LYS A 117 2.11 -12.65 -8.19
N GLN A 118 0.84 -12.22 -8.24
CA GLN A 118 0.13 -11.94 -9.50
C GLN A 118 0.79 -10.79 -10.26
N PHE A 119 1.29 -9.79 -9.55
CA PHE A 119 2.01 -8.67 -10.15
C PHE A 119 3.47 -8.98 -10.50
N ASP A 120 4.00 -10.13 -10.07
CA ASP A 120 5.40 -10.51 -10.26
C ASP A 120 6.37 -9.44 -9.71
N ILE A 121 6.13 -9.02 -8.46
CA ILE A 121 6.94 -8.00 -7.77
C ILE A 121 7.47 -8.47 -6.40
N VAL A 122 7.21 -9.72 -6.03
CA VAL A 122 7.73 -10.30 -4.76
C VAL A 122 9.23 -10.06 -4.56
N PRO A 123 10.11 -10.26 -5.57
CA PRO A 123 11.56 -10.17 -5.36
C PRO A 123 12.09 -8.77 -5.03
N TYR A 124 11.28 -7.74 -5.21
CA TYR A 124 11.74 -6.37 -4.94
C TYR A 124 11.72 -6.00 -3.45
N PHE A 125 10.88 -6.62 -2.66
CA PHE A 125 10.65 -6.21 -1.27
C PHE A 125 11.40 -7.08 -0.26
N GLU A 126 12.32 -6.46 0.48
CA GLU A 126 13.09 -7.11 1.56
C GLU A 126 12.23 -7.33 2.83
N VAL A 127 11.29 -6.42 3.07
CA VAL A 127 10.40 -6.45 4.23
C VAL A 127 8.96 -6.20 3.80
N LEU A 128 8.07 -7.02 4.33
CA LEU A 128 6.63 -6.89 4.17
C LEU A 128 5.98 -6.83 5.55
N GLU A 129 5.21 -5.78 5.79
CA GLU A 129 4.32 -5.63 6.94
C GLU A 129 2.89 -5.45 6.43
N THR A 130 1.96 -6.20 7.00
CA THR A 130 0.56 -6.29 6.53
C THR A 130 -0.38 -5.80 7.61
N GLY A 131 -1.62 -5.58 7.24
CA GLY A 131 -2.70 -5.24 8.14
C GLY A 131 -2.90 -6.28 9.25
N SER A 132 -3.59 -5.85 10.29
CA SER A 132 -3.96 -6.69 11.44
C SER A 132 -5.49 -6.79 11.53
N PRO A 133 -6.03 -7.96 11.89
CA PRO A 133 -7.47 -8.10 12.13
C PRO A 133 -7.95 -7.32 13.36
N ASP A 134 -7.05 -6.89 14.24
CA ASP A 134 -7.41 -6.22 15.49
C ASP A 134 -7.53 -4.69 15.35
N GLY A 135 -7.15 -4.14 14.19
CA GLY A 135 -7.28 -2.72 13.88
C GLY A 135 -6.14 -2.17 13.05
N PRO A 136 -6.15 -0.85 12.77
CA PRO A 136 -5.09 -0.21 12.01
C PRO A 136 -3.75 -0.34 12.71
N ASN A 137 -2.72 -0.79 11.99
CA ASN A 137 -1.39 -1.05 12.53
C ASN A 137 -0.23 -0.53 11.66
N LYS A 138 -0.53 0.32 10.64
CA LYS A 138 0.51 0.83 9.72
C LYS A 138 1.64 1.58 10.45
N VAL A 139 1.36 2.32 11.52
CA VAL A 139 2.38 3.01 12.33
C VAL A 139 3.40 2.01 12.87
N ASP A 140 2.94 0.93 13.49
CA ASP A 140 3.81 -0.12 14.00
C ASP A 140 4.50 -0.88 12.87
N GLY A 141 3.82 -1.12 11.75
CA GLY A 141 4.39 -1.71 10.55
C GLY A 141 5.57 -0.89 10.01
N ILE A 142 5.42 0.43 9.88
CA ILE A 142 6.50 1.32 9.45
C ILE A 142 7.67 1.27 10.44
N ARG A 143 7.42 1.34 11.76
CA ARG A 143 8.46 1.24 12.79
C ARG A 143 9.23 -0.08 12.71
N LYS A 144 8.52 -1.20 12.49
CA LYS A 144 9.14 -2.53 12.28
C LYS A 144 10.00 -2.56 11.03
N VAL A 145 9.52 -2.00 9.91
CA VAL A 145 10.29 -1.89 8.67
C VAL A 145 11.58 -1.12 8.88
N LEU A 146 11.52 0.09 9.48
CA LEU A 146 12.70 0.90 9.78
C LEU A 146 13.74 0.13 10.61
N LYS A 147 13.27 -0.59 11.64
CA LYS A 147 14.13 -1.42 12.49
C LYS A 147 14.75 -2.59 11.71
N ARG A 148 13.96 -3.34 10.93
CA ARG A 148 14.43 -4.51 10.18
C ARG A 148 15.41 -4.15 9.08
N LEU A 149 15.17 -3.03 8.41
CA LEU A 149 16.07 -2.50 7.38
C LEU A 149 17.30 -1.77 7.98
N ASN A 150 17.30 -1.52 9.29
CA ASN A 150 18.34 -0.75 9.98
C ASN A 150 18.55 0.63 9.33
N VAL A 151 17.47 1.38 9.17
CA VAL A 151 17.45 2.75 8.61
C VAL A 151 16.68 3.69 9.52
N LYS A 152 17.01 4.98 9.48
CA LYS A 152 16.29 6.02 10.20
C LYS A 152 15.09 6.53 9.40
N ALA A 153 14.10 7.13 10.07
CA ALA A 153 12.95 7.74 9.41
C ALA A 153 13.39 8.79 8.36
N ASN A 154 14.31 9.66 8.68
CA ASN A 154 14.83 10.70 7.77
C ASN A 154 15.80 10.19 6.68
N GLU A 155 16.11 8.90 6.68
CA GLU A 155 16.85 8.19 5.62
C GLU A 155 15.93 7.36 4.73
N SER A 156 14.62 7.45 4.96
CA SER A 156 13.59 6.68 4.26
C SER A 156 12.59 7.61 3.61
N LEU A 157 11.90 7.11 2.58
CA LEU A 157 10.78 7.77 1.92
C LEU A 157 9.59 6.81 1.92
N TYR A 158 8.43 7.27 2.37
CA TYR A 158 7.18 6.52 2.23
C TYR A 158 6.41 6.98 1.00
N ILE A 159 5.74 6.06 0.33
CA ILE A 159 4.86 6.33 -0.81
C ILE A 159 3.51 5.71 -0.51
N GLY A 160 2.46 6.52 -0.49
CA GLY A 160 1.10 6.08 -0.22
C GLY A 160 0.08 7.08 -0.73
N ASP A 161 -1.15 6.64 -0.92
CA ASP A 161 -2.24 7.40 -1.54
C ASP A 161 -3.34 7.82 -0.56
N ALA A 162 -3.33 7.28 0.66
CA ALA A 162 -4.37 7.53 1.64
C ALA A 162 -4.06 8.72 2.56
N PRO A 163 -5.09 9.50 3.00
CA PRO A 163 -4.93 10.52 4.02
C PRO A 163 -4.30 10.00 5.33
N SER A 164 -4.56 8.75 5.68
CA SER A 164 -3.97 8.07 6.83
C SER A 164 -2.46 7.91 6.71
N ASP A 165 -1.94 7.63 5.51
CA ASP A 165 -0.49 7.48 5.29
C ASP A 165 0.25 8.77 5.62
N ILE A 166 -0.30 9.92 5.21
CA ILE A 166 0.29 11.23 5.52
C ILE A 166 0.32 11.45 7.04
N ARG A 167 -0.78 11.13 7.74
CA ARG A 167 -0.84 11.28 9.21
C ARG A 167 0.16 10.38 9.92
N TYR A 168 0.26 9.11 9.51
CA TYR A 168 1.19 8.13 10.09
C TYR A 168 2.65 8.51 9.82
N CYS A 169 2.96 8.99 8.61
CA CYS A 169 4.29 9.45 8.28
C CYS A 169 4.70 10.68 9.10
N LYS A 170 3.80 11.62 9.32
CA LYS A 170 4.04 12.78 10.18
C LYS A 170 4.26 12.39 11.64
N GLU A 171 3.49 11.43 12.17
CA GLU A 171 3.68 10.92 13.54
C GLU A 171 5.06 10.30 13.74
N ILE A 172 5.56 9.60 12.72
CA ILE A 172 6.86 8.89 12.78
C ILE A 172 8.03 9.81 12.40
N GLY A 173 7.76 10.91 11.68
CA GLY A 173 8.78 11.80 11.13
C GLY A 173 9.48 11.21 9.89
N ILE A 174 8.77 10.41 9.09
CA ILE A 174 9.25 9.90 7.81
C ILE A 174 8.71 10.77 6.67
N PRO A 175 9.56 11.24 5.75
CA PRO A 175 9.11 11.96 4.56
C PRO A 175 8.15 11.11 3.71
N ILE A 176 7.10 11.76 3.17
CA ILE A 176 6.09 11.10 2.33
C ILE A 176 5.97 11.77 0.96
N ALA A 177 5.96 10.93 -0.08
CA ALA A 177 5.48 11.27 -1.41
C ALA A 177 4.06 10.73 -1.57
N ALA A 178 3.08 11.61 -1.57
CA ALA A 178 1.68 11.23 -1.74
C ALA A 178 1.43 10.83 -3.20
N ALA A 179 0.86 9.65 -3.39
CA ALA A 179 0.53 9.05 -4.68
C ALA A 179 -0.89 9.42 -5.09
N ALA A 180 -1.05 10.47 -5.89
CA ALA A 180 -2.36 10.91 -6.38
C ALA A 180 -2.62 10.45 -7.83
N TRP A 181 -2.15 9.27 -8.21
CA TRP A 181 -2.25 8.76 -9.59
C TRP A 181 -3.30 7.66 -9.78
N ALA A 182 -3.85 7.08 -8.72
CA ALA A 182 -4.95 6.14 -8.83
C ALA A 182 -6.27 6.88 -9.13
N GLY A 183 -7.11 6.27 -9.97
CA GLY A 183 -8.43 6.82 -10.26
C GLY A 183 -9.36 6.86 -9.03
N THR A 184 -9.05 6.05 -8.03
CA THR A 184 -9.76 5.97 -6.75
C THR A 184 -9.22 6.93 -5.69
N THR A 185 -8.07 7.57 -5.91
CA THR A 185 -7.45 8.51 -4.96
C THR A 185 -8.02 9.93 -5.14
N ASN A 186 -8.45 10.54 -4.05
CA ASN A 186 -8.92 11.93 -4.04
C ASN A 186 -7.80 12.88 -3.59
N ALA A 187 -7.17 13.58 -4.54
CA ALA A 187 -6.10 14.53 -4.24
C ALA A 187 -6.54 15.69 -3.34
N ASP A 188 -7.82 16.10 -3.41
CA ASP A 188 -8.36 17.20 -2.58
C ASP A 188 -8.39 16.82 -1.08
N GLU A 189 -8.34 15.53 -0.74
CA GLU A 189 -8.20 15.07 0.64
C GLU A 189 -6.73 15.01 1.10
N LEU A 190 -5.79 14.88 0.17
CA LEU A 190 -4.36 14.77 0.46
C LEU A 190 -3.72 16.15 0.65
N ILE A 191 -4.05 17.12 -0.20
CA ILE A 191 -3.44 18.46 -0.22
C ILE A 191 -3.54 19.19 1.14
N PRO A 192 -4.72 19.23 1.82
CA PRO A 192 -4.83 19.88 3.12
C PRO A 192 -3.96 19.26 4.22
N LEU A 193 -3.56 18.00 4.04
CA LEU A 193 -2.68 17.30 4.98
C LEU A 193 -1.20 17.61 4.76
N GLN A 194 -0.87 18.41 3.75
CA GLN A 194 0.49 18.90 3.48
C GLN A 194 1.53 17.76 3.48
N PRO A 195 1.45 16.78 2.54
CA PRO A 195 2.54 15.83 2.34
C PRO A 195 3.81 16.56 1.90
N ASP A 196 5.00 15.97 2.11
CA ASP A 196 6.24 16.59 1.66
C ASP A 196 6.27 16.76 0.14
N HIS A 197 5.70 15.81 -0.58
CA HIS A 197 5.50 15.85 -2.04
C HIS A 197 4.17 15.21 -2.41
N ILE A 198 3.59 15.62 -3.55
CA ILE A 198 2.42 14.98 -4.17
C ILE A 198 2.69 14.80 -5.66
N PHE A 199 2.37 13.63 -6.19
CA PHE A 199 2.57 13.28 -7.59
C PHE A 199 1.29 12.70 -8.19
N TYR A 200 0.94 13.19 -9.37
CA TYR A 200 -0.26 12.79 -10.11
C TYR A 200 0.02 11.71 -11.15
N THR A 201 1.29 11.37 -11.37
CA THR A 201 1.71 10.26 -12.23
C THR A 201 2.92 9.54 -11.66
N VAL A 202 2.99 8.23 -11.89
CA VAL A 202 4.18 7.43 -11.55
C VAL A 202 5.41 7.94 -12.30
N LYS A 203 5.24 8.47 -13.51
CA LYS A 203 6.33 9.03 -14.33
C LYS A 203 6.98 10.21 -13.63
N ASP A 204 6.19 11.19 -13.18
CA ASP A 204 6.73 12.39 -12.52
C ASP A 204 7.45 12.03 -11.22
N PHE A 205 6.88 11.11 -10.43
CA PHE A 205 7.54 10.59 -9.23
C PHE A 205 8.87 9.89 -9.58
N LYS A 206 8.90 9.05 -10.62
CA LYS A 206 10.10 8.36 -11.07
C LYS A 206 11.19 9.34 -11.47
N GLU A 207 10.86 10.35 -12.27
CA GLU A 207 11.83 11.38 -12.70
C GLU A 207 12.39 12.15 -11.51
N TRP A 208 11.53 12.54 -10.58
CA TRP A 208 11.92 13.26 -9.36
C TRP A 208 12.86 12.42 -8.48
N ILE A 209 12.48 11.18 -8.15
CA ILE A 209 13.28 10.35 -7.25
C ILE A 209 14.65 10.01 -7.84
N VAL A 210 14.71 9.71 -9.13
CA VAL A 210 15.99 9.45 -9.84
C VAL A 210 16.90 10.67 -9.80
N LYS A 211 16.36 11.88 -10.00
CA LYS A 211 17.13 13.13 -9.89
C LYS A 211 17.70 13.32 -8.49
N ILE A 212 16.91 13.14 -7.44
CA ILE A 212 17.35 13.26 -6.04
C ILE A 212 18.47 12.27 -5.71
N LEU A 213 18.30 11.02 -6.13
CA LEU A 213 19.31 9.98 -5.89
C LEU A 213 20.64 10.24 -6.60
N ASN A 214 20.60 10.79 -7.81
CA ASN A 214 21.82 11.14 -8.55
C ASN A 214 22.56 12.34 -7.92
N MET A 215 21.83 13.34 -7.42
CA MET A 215 22.43 14.49 -6.71
C MET A 215 23.15 14.06 -5.42
N GLY A 216 22.55 13.15 -4.65
CA GLY A 216 23.16 12.63 -3.41
C GLY A 216 24.42 11.77 -3.62
N GLN A 217 24.63 11.20 -4.80
CA GLN A 217 25.85 10.44 -5.13
C GLN A 217 27.04 11.35 -5.45
N ASN A 218 26.82 12.53 -6.03
CA ASN A 218 27.87 13.48 -6.37
C ASN A 218 28.46 14.18 -5.13
N GLU A 219 27.70 14.34 -4.06
CA GLU A 219 28.17 14.94 -2.81
C GLU A 219 29.09 14.02 -1.97
N THR A 220 29.10 12.71 -2.25
CA THR A 220 29.93 11.73 -1.52
C THR A 220 31.24 11.40 -2.25
N SER A 221 31.46 11.98 -3.43
CA SER A 221 32.66 11.74 -4.27
C SER A 221 33.65 12.91 -4.23
N ASN A 222 33.39 13.92 -3.42
CA ASN A 222 34.30 15.02 -3.09
C ASN A 222 34.71 14.91 -1.61
#